data_7fc166c5232cd7f3778450fadd2604f5
#
_entry.id   7fc166c5232cd7f3778450fadd2604f5
#
_cell.length_a   1.000
_cell.length_b   1.000
_cell.length_c   1.000
_cell.angle_alpha   90.00
_cell.angle_beta   90.00
_cell.angle_gamma   90.00
#
_symmetry.space_group_name_H-M   'P 1'
#
loop_
_entity.id
_entity.type
_entity.pdbx_description
1 polymer ?
#
loop_
_entity_poly.entity_id
_entity_poly.type
_entity_poly.pdbx_seq_one_letter_code
_entity_poly.pdbx_strand_id
1 'polypeptide(L)'
;MTEVELFVKLKTPDLVALTARHTLIKEMGYEDILEDLTRQDYYRFKINLEEKRAEEIVKEIALNSKIFVNPNKHTYRIGKWDDPQKRVPRSGKWEEIKVLTFYLEDGQASLMKETLWNTYGYKEVSDLQRGTLWSFALREKDREKAKKIVREIVLTTSSKKGLLINPHCQDYRIL
;
A
#
# COMPACT_ATOMS: atom_id res chain seq x y z
N MET A 1 6.53 15.04 16.85
CA MET A 1 6.52 14.58 15.44
C MET A 1 5.64 13.34 15.34
N THR A 2 4.63 13.38 14.52
CA THR A 2 3.61 12.32 14.39
C THR A 2 3.66 11.72 12.99
N GLU A 3 3.51 10.40 12.90
CA GLU A 3 3.35 9.70 11.62
C GLU A 3 1.87 9.42 11.38
N VAL A 4 1.37 9.83 10.22
CA VAL A 4 -0.02 9.61 9.79
C VAL A 4 0.00 8.89 8.45
N GLU A 5 -0.77 7.82 8.32
CA GLU A 5 -0.84 6.99 7.13
C GLU A 5 -2.16 7.21 6.38
N LEU A 6 -2.06 7.44 5.08
CA LEU A 6 -3.18 7.59 4.16
C LEU A 6 -3.17 6.44 3.15
N PHE A 7 -4.29 5.78 3.01
CA PHE A 7 -4.52 4.72 2.03
C PHE A 7 -5.56 5.16 1.03
N VAL A 8 -5.25 4.99 -0.24
CA VAL A 8 -6.11 5.42 -1.35
C VAL A 8 -6.42 4.22 -2.24
N LYS A 9 -7.70 3.97 -2.48
CA LYS A 9 -8.18 2.85 -3.29
C LYS A 9 -9.02 3.34 -4.44
N LEU A 10 -8.89 2.73 -5.61
CA LEU A 10 -9.80 2.94 -6.74
C LEU A 10 -11.22 2.47 -6.39
N LYS A 11 -12.24 3.21 -6.82
CA LYS A 11 -13.65 2.80 -6.78
C LYS A 11 -13.99 1.75 -7.82
N THR A 12 -13.22 1.73 -8.90
CA THR A 12 -13.33 0.76 -10.00
C THR A 12 -12.31 -0.38 -9.83
N PRO A 13 -12.43 -1.49 -10.56
CA PRO A 13 -11.41 -2.52 -10.59
C PRO A 13 -10.02 -1.97 -10.91
N ASP A 14 -9.02 -2.34 -10.12
CA ASP A 14 -7.63 -1.92 -10.30
C ASP A 14 -6.95 -2.81 -11.34
N LEU A 15 -6.70 -2.29 -12.53
CA LEU A 15 -6.10 -3.04 -13.64
C LEU A 15 -4.69 -3.54 -13.32
N VAL A 16 -3.92 -2.81 -12.50
CA VAL A 16 -2.58 -3.25 -12.08
C VAL A 16 -2.68 -4.48 -11.19
N ALA A 17 -3.58 -4.47 -10.21
CA ALA A 17 -3.81 -5.62 -9.34
C ALA A 17 -4.37 -6.83 -10.14
N LEU A 18 -5.30 -6.59 -11.07
CA LEU A 18 -5.85 -7.63 -11.93
C LEU A 18 -4.79 -8.25 -12.84
N THR A 19 -3.94 -7.43 -13.45
CA THR A 19 -2.84 -7.93 -14.31
C THR A 19 -1.83 -8.71 -13.49
N ALA A 20 -1.42 -8.20 -12.33
CA ALA A 20 -0.51 -8.92 -11.43
C ALA A 20 -1.10 -10.26 -10.98
N ARG A 21 -2.38 -10.28 -10.59
CA ARG A 21 -3.10 -11.51 -10.24
C ARG A 21 -3.14 -12.50 -11.40
N HIS A 22 -3.45 -12.02 -12.61
CA HIS A 22 -3.48 -12.86 -13.81
C HIS A 22 -2.12 -13.50 -14.09
N THR A 23 -1.04 -12.72 -14.05
CA THR A 23 0.33 -13.22 -14.22
C THR A 23 0.69 -14.28 -13.18
N LEU A 24 0.39 -14.02 -11.90
CA LEU A 24 0.65 -14.98 -10.83
C LEU A 24 -0.09 -16.30 -11.05
N ILE A 25 -1.35 -16.25 -11.45
CA ILE A 25 -2.18 -17.45 -11.66
C ILE A 25 -1.77 -18.18 -12.94
N LYS A 26 -1.67 -17.48 -14.07
CA LYS A 26 -1.54 -18.11 -15.38
C LYS A 26 -0.10 -18.42 -15.78
N GLU A 27 0.84 -17.54 -15.41
CA GLU A 27 2.23 -17.66 -15.84
C GLU A 27 3.13 -18.27 -14.76
N MET A 28 2.75 -18.10 -13.48
CA MET A 28 3.61 -18.47 -12.34
C MET A 28 3.06 -19.64 -11.51
N GLY A 29 1.87 -20.18 -11.85
CA GLY A 29 1.34 -21.42 -11.26
C GLY A 29 0.74 -21.28 -9.85
N TYR A 30 0.27 -20.10 -9.46
CA TYR A 30 -0.37 -19.87 -8.15
C TYR A 30 -1.91 -20.03 -8.18
N GLU A 31 -2.49 -20.69 -9.17
CA GLU A 31 -3.96 -20.83 -9.34
C GLU A 31 -4.65 -21.56 -8.18
N ASP A 32 -4.00 -22.56 -7.58
CA ASP A 32 -4.57 -23.32 -6.46
C ASP A 32 -4.42 -22.61 -5.11
N ILE A 33 -3.53 -21.60 -5.02
CA ILE A 33 -3.14 -20.95 -3.77
C ILE A 33 -3.69 -19.52 -3.69
N LEU A 34 -3.57 -18.74 -4.77
CA LEU A 34 -3.96 -17.33 -4.78
C LEU A 34 -5.44 -17.18 -5.16
N GLU A 35 -6.25 -16.78 -4.19
CA GLU A 35 -7.68 -16.49 -4.41
C GLU A 35 -7.89 -15.09 -4.95
N ASP A 36 -7.29 -14.09 -4.30
CA ASP A 36 -7.45 -12.69 -4.68
C ASP A 36 -6.20 -11.87 -4.39
N LEU A 37 -6.02 -10.81 -5.17
CA LEU A 37 -4.96 -9.82 -5.00
C LEU A 37 -5.54 -8.43 -5.21
N THR A 38 -5.40 -7.59 -4.21
CA THR A 38 -5.81 -6.18 -4.29
C THR A 38 -4.68 -5.26 -3.87
N ARG A 39 -4.77 -3.98 -4.25
CA ARG A 39 -3.80 -2.98 -3.82
C ARG A 39 -4.46 -1.66 -3.44
N GLN A 40 -3.73 -0.86 -2.68
CA GLN A 40 -4.05 0.51 -2.34
C GLN A 40 -2.76 1.33 -2.46
N ASP A 41 -2.85 2.56 -2.92
CA ASP A 41 -1.74 3.49 -2.82
C ASP A 41 -1.59 3.89 -1.35
N TYR A 42 -0.34 3.98 -0.90
CA TYR A 42 0.04 4.25 0.48
C TYR A 42 0.89 5.51 0.56
N TYR A 43 0.57 6.36 1.52
CA TYR A 43 1.34 7.56 1.84
C TYR A 43 1.52 7.66 3.35
N ARG A 44 2.76 7.87 3.79
CA ARG A 44 3.09 8.14 5.19
C ARG A 44 3.62 9.56 5.30
N PHE A 45 2.92 10.36 6.08
CA PHE A 45 3.28 11.74 6.40
C PHE A 45 3.95 11.80 7.77
N LYS A 46 5.09 12.47 7.87
CA LYS A 46 5.65 12.93 9.14
C LYS A 46 5.29 14.39 9.34
N ILE A 47 4.59 14.68 10.42
CA ILE A 47 4.04 16.01 10.69
C ILE A 47 4.53 16.50 12.05
N ASN A 48 4.97 17.74 12.10
CA ASN A 48 5.48 18.37 13.32
C ASN A 48 4.37 18.94 14.21
N LEU A 49 3.35 18.12 14.48
CA LEU A 49 2.19 18.44 15.30
C LEU A 49 1.83 17.24 16.19
N GLU A 50 0.90 17.46 17.14
CA GLU A 50 0.26 16.40 17.91
C GLU A 50 -0.64 15.52 17.03
N GLU A 51 -0.96 14.30 17.48
CA GLU A 51 -1.60 13.25 16.70
C GLU A 51 -2.94 13.69 16.08
N LYS A 52 -3.84 14.24 16.91
CA LYS A 52 -5.16 14.68 16.46
C LYS A 52 -5.07 15.75 15.38
N ARG A 53 -4.23 16.75 15.56
CA ARG A 53 -4.05 17.83 14.58
C ARG A 53 -3.34 17.35 13.33
N ALA A 54 -2.39 16.42 13.45
CA ALA A 54 -1.72 15.79 12.33
C ALA A 54 -2.70 14.99 11.44
N GLU A 55 -3.62 14.24 12.04
CA GLU A 55 -4.68 13.53 11.29
C GLU A 55 -5.63 14.50 10.58
N GLU A 56 -6.02 15.61 11.22
CA GLU A 56 -6.83 16.66 10.60
C GLU A 56 -6.14 17.25 9.37
N ILE A 57 -4.85 17.58 9.47
CA ILE A 57 -4.05 18.10 8.35
C ILE A 57 -3.99 17.09 7.20
N VAL A 58 -3.73 15.81 7.47
CA VAL A 58 -3.70 14.79 6.39
C VAL A 58 -5.09 14.65 5.74
N LYS A 59 -6.16 14.77 6.49
CA LYS A 59 -7.53 14.78 5.96
C LYS A 59 -7.78 16.00 5.06
N GLU A 60 -7.34 17.17 5.49
CA GLU A 60 -7.40 18.40 4.69
C GLU A 60 -6.59 18.25 3.38
N ILE A 61 -5.37 17.73 3.46
CA ILE A 61 -4.50 17.44 2.31
C ILE A 61 -5.20 16.48 1.34
N ALA A 62 -5.77 15.39 1.85
CA ALA A 62 -6.44 14.40 1.02
C ALA A 62 -7.64 14.98 0.25
N LEU A 63 -8.41 15.87 0.90
CA LEU A 63 -9.60 16.47 0.29
C LEU A 63 -9.29 17.64 -0.65
N ASN A 64 -8.31 18.46 -0.33
CA ASN A 64 -8.11 19.77 -0.96
C ASN A 64 -6.99 19.79 -1.99
N SER A 65 -5.90 19.01 -1.80
CA SER A 65 -4.72 19.09 -2.66
C SER A 65 -4.92 18.44 -4.04
N LYS A 66 -5.84 17.49 -4.16
CA LYS A 66 -6.05 16.65 -5.37
C LYS A 66 -4.80 15.88 -5.85
N ILE A 67 -3.70 15.95 -5.11
CA ILE A 67 -2.45 15.23 -5.41
C ILE A 67 -2.62 13.74 -5.11
N PHE A 68 -3.24 13.42 -3.96
CA PHE A 68 -3.35 12.04 -3.44
C PHE A 68 -4.68 11.40 -3.77
N VAL A 69 -5.77 12.16 -3.64
CA VAL A 69 -7.14 11.65 -3.76
C VAL A 69 -7.90 12.41 -4.83
N ASN A 70 -8.42 11.69 -5.81
CA ASN A 70 -9.45 12.20 -6.71
C ASN A 70 -10.81 11.66 -6.20
N PRO A 71 -11.71 12.50 -5.67
CA PRO A 71 -12.96 12.03 -5.06
C PRO A 71 -13.91 11.31 -6.02
N ASN A 72 -13.76 11.54 -7.32
CA ASN A 72 -14.57 10.84 -8.34
C ASN A 72 -14.06 9.41 -8.59
N LYS A 73 -12.75 9.15 -8.41
CA LYS A 73 -12.10 7.88 -8.74
C LYS A 73 -11.68 7.07 -7.52
N HIS A 74 -11.48 7.75 -6.38
CA HIS A 74 -10.86 7.14 -5.21
C HIS A 74 -11.78 7.16 -4.00
N THR A 75 -11.64 6.15 -3.15
CA THR A 75 -11.96 6.18 -1.73
C THR A 75 -10.65 6.25 -0.94
N TYR A 76 -10.68 6.79 0.28
CA TYR A 76 -9.50 6.84 1.12
C TYR A 76 -9.83 6.53 2.58
N ARG A 77 -8.81 6.15 3.33
CA ARG A 77 -8.85 6.04 4.79
C ARG A 77 -7.55 6.56 5.41
N ILE A 78 -7.64 7.05 6.62
CA ILE A 78 -6.50 7.37 7.48
C ILE A 78 -6.45 6.32 8.59
N GLY A 79 -5.25 5.89 8.98
CA GLY A 79 -5.05 4.89 10.02
C GLY A 79 -3.75 4.12 9.81
N LYS A 80 -3.50 3.07 10.58
CA LYS A 80 -2.28 2.26 10.48
C LYS A 80 -2.49 1.08 9.52
N TRP A 81 -1.44 0.72 8.76
CA TRP A 81 -1.49 -0.41 7.84
C TRP A 81 -1.53 -1.77 8.56
N ASP A 82 -0.96 -1.82 9.75
CA ASP A 82 -0.84 -2.98 10.62
C ASP A 82 -1.95 -3.08 11.69
N ASP A 83 -3.01 -2.26 11.60
CA ASP A 83 -4.11 -2.23 12.56
C ASP A 83 -4.83 -3.60 12.62
N PRO A 84 -4.69 -4.35 13.74
CA PRO A 84 -5.26 -5.69 13.87
C PRO A 84 -6.80 -5.67 13.92
N GLN A 85 -7.41 -4.53 14.33
CA GLN A 85 -8.88 -4.41 14.42
C GLN A 85 -9.54 -4.29 13.04
N LYS A 86 -8.77 -3.98 12.01
CA LYS A 86 -9.24 -3.88 10.61
C LYS A 86 -8.93 -5.11 9.77
N ARG A 87 -8.55 -6.21 10.40
CA ARG A 87 -8.56 -7.52 9.75
C ARG A 87 -10.01 -7.93 9.56
N VAL A 88 -10.53 -7.75 8.34
CA VAL A 88 -11.84 -8.30 7.99
C VAL A 88 -11.68 -9.81 7.92
N PRO A 89 -12.35 -10.60 8.80
CA PRO A 89 -12.40 -12.04 8.64
C PRO A 89 -13.21 -12.31 7.37
N ARG A 90 -12.55 -12.49 6.25
CA ARG A 90 -13.22 -13.03 5.07
C ARG A 90 -13.47 -14.51 5.38
N SER A 91 -14.70 -14.82 5.80
CA SER A 91 -15.34 -16.14 5.86
C SER A 91 -14.39 -17.36 5.97
N GLY A 92 -13.58 -17.49 7.01
CA GLY A 92 -12.91 -18.73 7.44
C GLY A 92 -12.16 -19.64 6.44
N LYS A 93 -12.11 -19.27 5.17
CA LYS A 93 -11.56 -20.09 4.10
C LYS A 93 -10.17 -19.64 3.60
N TRP A 94 -9.73 -18.40 3.95
CA TRP A 94 -8.52 -17.82 3.41
C TRP A 94 -7.73 -17.08 4.49
N GLU A 95 -6.37 -17.09 4.35
CA GLU A 95 -5.52 -16.16 5.10
C GLU A 95 -5.31 -14.88 4.27
N GLU A 96 -5.43 -13.72 4.92
CA GLU A 96 -5.07 -12.43 4.32
C GLU A 96 -3.68 -12.01 4.80
N ILE A 97 -2.75 -11.91 3.87
CA ILE A 97 -1.39 -11.38 4.10
C ILE A 97 -1.27 -10.03 3.43
N LYS A 98 -0.86 -9.02 4.21
CA LYS A 98 -0.62 -7.67 3.71
C LYS A 98 0.87 -7.43 3.52
N VAL A 99 1.22 -6.79 2.41
CA VAL A 99 2.59 -6.41 2.07
C VAL A 99 2.61 -4.94 1.72
N LEU A 100 3.38 -4.18 2.47
CA LEU A 100 3.67 -2.79 2.13
C LEU A 100 4.99 -2.74 1.37
N THR A 101 4.94 -2.27 0.13
CA THR A 101 6.14 -2.03 -0.70
C THR A 101 6.39 -0.53 -0.80
N PHE A 102 7.65 -0.10 -0.80
CA PHE A 102 8.02 1.31 -0.91
C PHE A 102 9.39 1.46 -1.57
N TYR A 103 9.64 2.63 -2.15
CA TYR A 103 10.93 2.95 -2.75
C TYR A 103 11.93 3.36 -1.67
N LEU A 104 13.19 2.94 -1.84
CA LEU A 104 14.30 3.33 -0.98
C LEU A 104 14.65 4.81 -1.19
N GLU A 105 14.65 5.26 -2.45
CA GLU A 105 14.78 6.65 -2.83
C GLU A 105 13.59 7.03 -3.73
N ASP A 106 12.77 7.99 -3.30
CA ASP A 106 11.55 8.39 -4.00
C ASP A 106 11.53 9.90 -4.32
N GLY A 107 12.06 10.24 -5.48
CA GLY A 107 12.05 11.62 -5.98
C GLY A 107 10.63 12.17 -6.20
N GLN A 108 9.63 11.32 -6.46
CA GLN A 108 8.24 11.77 -6.57
C GLN A 108 7.65 12.14 -5.21
N ALA A 109 7.98 11.41 -4.15
CA ALA A 109 7.55 11.78 -2.79
C ALA A 109 8.16 13.14 -2.39
N SER A 110 9.42 13.38 -2.73
CA SER A 110 10.08 14.69 -2.50
C SER A 110 9.36 15.81 -3.25
N LEU A 111 9.06 15.61 -4.53
CA LEU A 111 8.32 16.59 -5.33
C LEU A 111 6.90 16.86 -4.80
N MET A 112 6.19 15.82 -4.39
CA MET A 112 4.86 15.96 -3.74
C MET A 112 4.95 16.77 -2.47
N LYS A 113 5.96 16.54 -1.63
CA LYS A 113 6.20 17.32 -0.40
C LYS A 113 6.47 18.79 -0.71
N GLU A 114 7.33 19.07 -1.67
CA GLU A 114 7.62 20.46 -2.12
C GLU A 114 6.35 21.15 -2.64
N THR A 115 5.51 20.44 -3.37
CA THR A 115 4.22 20.96 -3.85
C THR A 115 3.27 21.26 -2.69
N LEU A 116 3.20 20.39 -1.67
CA LEU A 116 2.45 20.68 -0.45
C LEU A 116 2.92 21.96 0.24
N TRP A 117 4.23 22.17 0.31
CA TRP A 117 4.81 23.35 0.93
C TRP A 117 4.59 24.63 0.13
N ASN A 118 4.88 24.59 -1.17
CA ASN A 118 4.97 25.80 -2.01
C ASN A 118 3.61 26.21 -2.58
N THR A 119 2.74 25.23 -2.89
CA THR A 119 1.44 25.50 -3.52
C THR A 119 0.30 25.52 -2.50
N TYR A 120 0.34 24.62 -1.52
CA TYR A 120 -0.76 24.47 -0.57
C TYR A 120 -0.48 25.00 0.83
N GLY A 121 0.76 25.37 1.14
CA GLY A 121 1.15 26.01 2.41
C GLY A 121 1.31 25.06 3.60
N TYR A 122 1.26 23.73 3.41
CA TYR A 122 1.39 22.73 4.48
C TYR A 122 2.86 22.54 4.89
N LYS A 123 3.43 23.53 5.57
CA LYS A 123 4.84 23.55 6.03
C LYS A 123 5.11 22.55 7.16
N GLU A 124 4.08 22.09 7.84
CA GLU A 124 4.13 21.14 8.96
C GLU A 124 4.54 19.73 8.49
N VAL A 125 4.36 19.41 7.20
CA VAL A 125 4.78 18.14 6.62
C VAL A 125 6.29 18.11 6.48
N SER A 126 6.98 17.45 7.41
CA SER A 126 8.44 17.36 7.42
C SER A 126 9.00 16.29 6.48
N ASP A 127 8.24 15.19 6.30
CA ASP A 127 8.62 14.09 5.41
C ASP A 127 7.40 13.41 4.81
N LEU A 128 7.57 12.83 3.62
CA LEU A 128 6.56 12.06 2.90
C LEU A 128 7.20 10.80 2.32
N GLN A 129 6.63 9.66 2.62
CA GLN A 129 6.97 8.38 1.97
C GLN A 129 5.79 7.86 1.20
N ARG A 130 6.05 7.32 0.03
CA ARG A 130 5.09 6.71 -0.88
C ARG A 130 5.31 5.20 -0.98
N GLY A 131 4.23 4.46 -1.16
CA GLY A 131 4.29 3.02 -1.34
C GLY A 131 3.01 2.44 -1.90
N THR A 132 2.95 1.11 -1.90
CA THR A 132 1.75 0.36 -2.28
C THR A 132 1.48 -0.71 -1.22
N LEU A 133 0.27 -0.73 -0.70
CA LEU A 133 -0.20 -1.80 0.18
C LEU A 133 -0.92 -2.85 -0.66
N TRP A 134 -0.31 -4.03 -0.77
CA TRP A 134 -0.87 -5.21 -1.39
C TRP A 134 -1.58 -6.07 -0.36
N SER A 135 -2.74 -6.64 -0.71
CA SER A 135 -3.45 -7.62 0.11
C SER A 135 -3.65 -8.90 -0.70
N PHE A 136 -3.07 -9.98 -0.19
CA PHE A 136 -3.13 -11.34 -0.75
C PHE A 136 -4.17 -12.14 0.02
N ALA A 137 -5.17 -12.68 -0.65
CA ALA A 137 -6.06 -13.70 -0.11
C ALA A 137 -5.57 -15.07 -0.57
N LEU A 138 -5.12 -15.91 0.37
CA LEU A 138 -4.53 -17.21 0.09
C LEU A 138 -5.39 -18.35 0.64
N ARG A 139 -5.48 -19.46 -0.10
CA ARG A 139 -6.15 -20.70 0.31
C ARG A 139 -5.32 -21.53 1.31
N GLU A 140 -4.19 -21.01 1.77
CA GLU A 140 -3.39 -21.57 2.85
C GLU A 140 -3.95 -21.12 4.21
N LYS A 141 -4.15 -22.06 5.14
CA LYS A 141 -4.69 -21.77 6.48
C LYS A 141 -3.59 -21.49 7.51
N ASP A 142 -2.39 -21.98 7.26
CA ASP A 142 -1.22 -21.74 8.09
C ASP A 142 -0.61 -20.38 7.73
N ARG A 143 -0.70 -19.43 8.66
CA ARG A 143 -0.25 -18.07 8.46
C ARG A 143 1.25 -17.98 8.14
N GLU A 144 2.09 -18.78 8.76
CA GLU A 144 3.54 -18.73 8.50
C GLU A 144 3.88 -19.30 7.12
N LYS A 145 3.19 -20.35 6.68
CA LYS A 145 3.28 -20.84 5.31
C LYS A 145 2.77 -19.83 4.32
N ALA A 146 1.63 -19.19 4.59
CA ALA A 146 1.08 -18.12 3.76
C ALA A 146 2.07 -16.95 3.60
N LYS A 147 2.71 -16.51 4.70
CA LYS A 147 3.76 -15.47 4.65
C LYS A 147 4.97 -15.90 3.82
N LYS A 148 5.38 -17.18 3.91
CA LYS A 148 6.50 -17.70 3.10
C LYS A 148 6.17 -17.64 1.61
N ILE A 149 4.97 -18.09 1.22
CA ILE A 149 4.49 -18.02 -0.16
C ILE A 149 4.49 -16.57 -0.66
N VAL A 150 3.95 -15.64 0.16
CA VAL A 150 3.91 -14.22 -0.21
C VAL A 150 5.32 -13.63 -0.38
N ARG A 151 6.30 -13.99 0.45
CA ARG A 151 7.69 -13.57 0.27
C ARG A 151 8.26 -14.00 -1.09
N GLU A 152 7.97 -15.24 -1.51
CA GLU A 152 8.39 -15.76 -2.82
C GLU A 152 7.73 -15.01 -3.98
N ILE A 153 6.46 -14.61 -3.83
CA ILE A 153 5.71 -13.83 -4.83
C ILE A 153 6.22 -12.39 -4.92
N VAL A 154 6.54 -11.78 -3.78
CA VAL A 154 6.89 -10.35 -3.72
C VAL A 154 8.25 -10.06 -4.34
N LEU A 155 9.27 -10.86 -4.01
CA LEU A 155 10.66 -10.63 -4.43
C LEU A 155 10.90 -11.12 -5.86
N THR A 156 11.16 -10.20 -6.79
CA THR A 156 11.59 -10.55 -8.15
C THR A 156 13.06 -11.01 -8.13
N THR A 157 13.27 -12.32 -8.19
CA THR A 157 14.60 -12.94 -8.21
C THR A 157 15.01 -13.46 -9.59
N SER A 158 14.04 -13.66 -10.48
CA SER A 158 14.26 -14.05 -11.88
C SER A 158 12.99 -13.76 -12.71
N SER A 159 13.06 -13.94 -14.03
CA SER A 159 11.89 -13.77 -14.94
C SER A 159 10.69 -14.68 -14.62
N LYS A 160 10.88 -15.70 -13.80
CA LYS A 160 9.84 -16.67 -13.40
C LYS A 160 9.59 -16.71 -11.90
N LYS A 161 10.26 -15.89 -11.10
CA LYS A 161 10.16 -15.90 -9.63
C LYS A 161 10.06 -14.48 -9.09
N GLY A 162 8.94 -14.21 -8.42
CA GLY A 162 8.61 -12.92 -7.84
C GLY A 162 8.13 -11.91 -8.87
N LEU A 163 7.27 -11.00 -8.47
CA LEU A 163 6.60 -10.08 -9.40
C LEU A 163 6.56 -8.63 -8.94
N LEU A 164 6.44 -8.37 -7.63
CA LEU A 164 5.96 -7.07 -7.19
C LEU A 164 7.05 -6.03 -6.95
N ILE A 165 8.24 -6.42 -6.55
CA ILE A 165 9.31 -5.47 -6.24
C ILE A 165 10.64 -5.83 -6.90
N ASN A 166 11.36 -4.79 -7.27
CA ASN A 166 12.77 -4.89 -7.60
C ASN A 166 13.60 -4.60 -6.34
N PRO A 167 14.31 -5.59 -5.77
CA PRO A 167 15.04 -5.42 -4.51
C PRO A 167 16.22 -4.42 -4.58
N HIS A 168 16.62 -3.98 -5.77
CA HIS A 168 17.67 -2.96 -5.93
C HIS A 168 17.19 -1.54 -5.63
N CYS A 169 15.87 -1.26 -5.75
CA CYS A 169 15.32 0.09 -5.56
C CYS A 169 14.10 0.13 -4.66
N GLN A 170 13.60 -1.01 -4.24
CA GLN A 170 12.40 -1.11 -3.40
C GLN A 170 12.66 -2.02 -2.20
N ASP A 171 11.96 -1.74 -1.11
CA ASP A 171 11.90 -2.57 0.09
C ASP A 171 10.44 -2.90 0.44
N TYR A 172 10.23 -3.84 1.35
CA TYR A 172 8.89 -4.28 1.74
C TYR A 172 8.79 -4.69 3.20
N ARG A 173 7.58 -4.64 3.72
CA ARG A 173 7.21 -5.18 5.04
C ARG A 173 6.00 -6.10 4.90
N ILE A 174 6.01 -7.24 5.60
CA ILE A 174 4.91 -8.21 5.63
C ILE A 174 4.28 -8.22 7.02
N LEU A 175 2.94 -8.24 7.06
CA LEU A 175 2.15 -8.36 8.29
C LEU A 175 1.65 -9.79 8.47
#